data_5faf9443524fe0950a6f03ca18ffff81
#
_entry.id   5faf9443524fe0950a6f03ca18ffff81
#
_cell.length_a   1.000
_cell.length_b   1.000
_cell.length_c   1.000
_cell.angle_alpha   90.00
_cell.angle_beta   90.00
_cell.angle_gamma   90.00
#
_symmetry.space_group_name_H-M   'P 1'
#
loop_
_entity.id
_entity.type
_entity.pdbx_description
1 polymer ?
#
loop_
_entity_poly.entity_id
_entity_poly.type
_entity_poly.pdbx_seq_one_letter_code
_entity_poly.pdbx_strand_id
1 'polypeptide(L)' 'MEKIQELTEKIYREGVEKGQAEAERIIEEGRQKAADIVNEAKKQAEALLAQAKKQAVEVDTNTKNELKLYTNQ' A
#
# COMPACT_ATOMS: atom_id res chain seq x y z
N MET A 1 -30.82 -20.43 -40.29
CA MET A 1 -31.43 -19.48 -39.31
C MET A 1 -31.05 -19.82 -37.89
N GLU A 2 -31.25 -21.06 -37.43
CA GLU A 2 -30.82 -21.48 -36.11
C GLU A 2 -29.32 -21.34 -35.89
N LYS A 3 -28.51 -21.69 -36.90
CA LYS A 3 -27.05 -21.58 -36.85
C LYS A 3 -26.57 -20.14 -36.63
N ILE A 4 -27.23 -19.17 -37.22
CA ILE A 4 -26.89 -17.75 -37.09
C ILE A 4 -27.23 -17.28 -35.69
N GLN A 5 -28.38 -17.69 -35.15
CA GLN A 5 -28.78 -17.36 -33.76
C GLN A 5 -27.84 -17.99 -32.74
N GLU A 6 -27.50 -19.26 -32.94
CA GLU A 6 -26.56 -19.98 -32.08
C GLU A 6 -25.18 -19.31 -32.06
N LEU A 7 -24.71 -18.91 -33.27
CA LEU A 7 -23.42 -18.23 -33.36
C LEU A 7 -23.46 -16.86 -32.66
N THR A 8 -24.54 -16.12 -32.86
CA THR A 8 -24.71 -14.81 -32.20
C THR A 8 -24.73 -14.95 -30.67
N GLU A 9 -25.47 -15.93 -30.15
CA GLU A 9 -25.53 -16.21 -28.72
C GLU A 9 -24.17 -16.62 -28.17
N LYS A 10 -23.44 -17.45 -28.93
CA LYS A 10 -22.09 -17.88 -28.54
C LYS A 10 -21.14 -16.69 -28.46
N ILE A 11 -21.15 -15.83 -29.47
CA ILE A 11 -20.30 -14.64 -29.50
C ILE A 11 -20.62 -13.72 -28.32
N TYR A 12 -21.89 -13.50 -28.06
CA TYR A 12 -22.36 -12.69 -26.94
C TYR A 12 -21.89 -13.27 -25.60
N ARG A 13 -22.12 -14.57 -25.40
CA ARG A 13 -21.73 -15.24 -24.16
C ARG A 13 -20.24 -15.21 -23.94
N GLU A 14 -19.45 -15.53 -24.96
CA GLU A 14 -17.99 -15.48 -24.88
C GLU A 14 -17.48 -14.07 -24.60
N GLY A 15 -18.10 -13.06 -25.22
CA GLY A 15 -17.76 -11.67 -24.95
C GLY A 15 -18.04 -11.26 -23.53
N VAL A 16 -19.19 -11.67 -22.98
CA VAL A 16 -19.56 -11.40 -21.60
C VAL A 16 -18.60 -12.10 -20.64
N GLU A 17 -18.31 -13.38 -20.88
CA GLU A 17 -17.37 -14.15 -20.04
C GLU A 17 -15.96 -13.53 -20.05
N LYS A 18 -15.46 -13.13 -21.21
CA LYS A 18 -14.16 -12.47 -21.31
C LYS A 18 -14.16 -11.12 -20.61
N GLY A 19 -15.25 -10.36 -20.78
CA GLY A 19 -15.39 -9.07 -20.08
C GLY A 19 -15.41 -9.21 -18.58
N GLN A 20 -16.12 -10.21 -18.07
CA GLN A 20 -16.16 -10.49 -16.62
C GLN A 20 -14.79 -10.92 -16.09
N ALA A 21 -14.12 -11.81 -16.81
CA ALA A 21 -12.78 -12.26 -16.44
C ALA A 21 -11.78 -11.10 -16.39
N GLU A 22 -11.85 -10.21 -17.40
CA GLU A 22 -10.99 -9.03 -17.44
C GLU A 22 -11.31 -8.05 -16.30
N ALA A 23 -12.59 -7.85 -15.99
CA ALA A 23 -13.00 -7.01 -14.88
C ALA A 23 -12.48 -7.57 -13.55
N GLU A 24 -12.59 -8.88 -13.34
CA GLU A 24 -12.08 -9.53 -12.12
C GLU A 24 -10.56 -9.37 -12.01
N ARG A 25 -9.85 -9.50 -13.12
CA ARG A 25 -8.40 -9.31 -13.17
C ARG A 25 -8.02 -7.88 -12.76
N ILE A 26 -8.71 -6.90 -13.31
CA ILE A 26 -8.46 -5.48 -13.00
C ILE A 26 -8.76 -5.18 -11.53
N ILE A 27 -9.86 -5.71 -11.01
CA ILE A 27 -10.23 -5.54 -9.59
C ILE A 27 -9.16 -6.14 -8.69
N GLU A 28 -8.71 -7.36 -9.00
CA GLU A 28 -7.69 -8.04 -8.21
C GLU A 28 -6.35 -7.30 -8.24
N GLU A 29 -5.93 -6.83 -9.42
CA GLU A 29 -4.73 -6.00 -9.54
C GLU A 29 -4.87 -4.70 -8.73
N GLY A 30 -6.05 -4.09 -8.78
CA GLY A 30 -6.32 -2.88 -8.00
C GLY A 30 -6.25 -3.12 -6.50
N ARG A 31 -6.80 -4.24 -6.02
CA ARG A 31 -6.72 -4.63 -4.62
C ARG A 31 -5.28 -4.86 -4.18
N GLN A 32 -4.50 -5.53 -5.01
CA GLN A 32 -3.10 -5.79 -4.73
C GLN A 32 -2.30 -4.49 -4.65
N LYS A 33 -2.50 -3.59 -5.60
CA LYS A 33 -1.85 -2.27 -5.59
C LYS A 33 -2.23 -1.47 -4.35
N ALA A 34 -3.52 -1.47 -4.00
CA ALA A 34 -3.99 -0.77 -2.80
C ALA A 34 -3.35 -1.34 -1.54
N ALA A 35 -3.27 -2.67 -1.42
CA ALA A 35 -2.61 -3.32 -0.30
C ALA A 35 -1.13 -2.95 -0.22
N ASP A 36 -0.44 -2.94 -1.35
CA ASP A 36 0.98 -2.57 -1.42
C ASP A 36 1.19 -1.11 -0.99
N ILE A 37 0.33 -0.20 -1.44
CA ILE A 37 0.39 1.21 -1.05
C ILE A 37 0.19 1.37 0.46
N VAL A 38 -0.80 0.70 1.02
CA VAL A 38 -1.07 0.75 2.47
C VAL A 38 0.10 0.18 3.26
N ASN A 39 0.64 -0.97 2.84
CA ASN A 39 1.77 -1.59 3.51
C ASN A 39 3.02 -0.72 3.45
N GLU A 40 3.30 -0.09 2.32
CA GLU A 40 4.42 0.83 2.18
C GLU A 40 4.24 2.06 3.07
N ALA A 41 3.03 2.62 3.11
CA ALA A 41 2.72 3.75 3.97
C ALA A 41 2.93 3.41 5.46
N LYS A 42 2.53 2.20 5.87
CA LYS A 42 2.76 1.71 7.24
C LYS A 42 4.25 1.62 7.55
N LYS A 43 5.04 1.07 6.64
CA LYS A 43 6.50 0.98 6.82
C LYS A 43 7.13 2.35 6.97
N GLN A 44 6.73 3.29 6.11
CA GLN A 44 7.24 4.66 6.19
C GLN A 44 6.86 5.33 7.50
N ALA A 45 5.62 5.14 7.95
CA ALA A 45 5.15 5.70 9.22
C ALA A 45 5.94 5.11 10.40
N GLU A 46 6.16 3.80 10.42
CA GLU A 46 6.94 3.13 11.46
C GLU A 46 8.39 3.63 11.47
N ALA A 47 9.00 3.76 10.30
CA ALA A 47 10.36 4.28 10.18
C ALA A 47 10.46 5.72 10.67
N LEU A 48 9.50 6.57 10.30
CA LEU A 48 9.45 7.95 10.74
C LEU A 48 9.28 8.05 12.26
N LEU A 49 8.42 7.22 12.82
CA LEU A 49 8.19 7.18 14.27
C LEU A 49 9.45 6.73 15.00
N ALA A 50 10.12 5.68 14.52
CA ALA A 50 11.37 5.19 15.09
C ALA A 50 12.46 6.27 15.05
N GLN A 51 12.57 6.98 13.93
CA GLN A 51 13.53 8.06 13.79
C GLN A 51 13.24 9.22 14.74
N ALA A 52 11.96 9.60 14.89
CA ALA A 52 11.57 10.66 15.81
C ALA A 52 11.88 10.28 17.26
N LYS A 53 11.63 9.03 17.64
CA LYS A 53 11.98 8.54 18.99
C LYS A 53 13.48 8.57 19.22
N LYS A 54 14.27 8.17 18.24
CA LYS A 54 15.73 8.22 18.31
C LYS A 54 16.22 9.65 18.51
N GLN A 55 15.69 10.58 17.72
CA GLN A 55 16.04 12.00 17.83
C GLN A 55 15.65 12.56 19.20
N ALA A 56 14.51 12.19 19.74
CA ALA A 56 14.06 12.62 21.06
C ALA A 56 15.02 12.14 22.15
N VAL A 57 15.48 10.90 22.06
CA VAL A 57 16.48 10.34 23.01
C VAL A 57 17.80 11.09 22.88
N GLU A 58 18.27 11.39 21.67
CA GLU A 58 19.49 12.13 21.42
C GLU A 58 19.43 13.55 22.00
N VAL A 59 18.31 14.25 21.81
CA VAL A 59 18.09 15.58 22.38
C VAL A 59 18.09 15.50 23.91
N ASP A 60 17.43 14.52 24.51
CA ASP A 60 17.39 14.34 25.94
C ASP A 60 18.80 14.07 26.49
N THR A 61 19.55 13.20 25.86
CA THR A 61 20.93 12.87 26.24
C THR A 61 21.84 14.10 26.13
N ASN A 62 21.75 14.85 25.04
CA ASN A 62 22.55 16.04 24.84
C ASN A 62 22.23 17.12 25.88
N THR A 63 20.96 17.29 26.20
CA THR A 63 20.52 18.23 27.23
C THR A 63 21.08 17.86 28.60
N LYS A 64 21.01 16.58 28.95
CA LYS A 64 21.58 16.07 30.20
C LYS A 64 23.10 16.29 30.28
N ASN A 65 23.79 16.07 29.18
CA ASN A 65 25.22 16.29 29.10
C ASN A 65 25.59 17.78 29.26
N GLU A 66 24.83 18.67 28.65
CA GLU A 66 25.00 20.10 28.80
C GLU A 66 24.80 20.54 30.23
N LEU A 67 23.75 20.04 30.89
CA LEU A 67 23.48 20.32 32.31
C LEU A 67 24.60 19.84 33.19
N LYS A 68 25.18 18.66 32.93
CA LYS A 68 26.35 18.15 33.67
C LYS A 68 27.55 19.05 33.52
N LEU A 69 27.81 19.57 32.33
CA LEU A 69 28.89 20.51 32.10
C LEU A 69 28.73 21.77 32.94
N TYR A 70 27.51 22.33 33.00
CA TYR A 70 27.22 23.47 33.87
C TYR A 70 27.40 23.17 35.33
N THR A 71 26.97 22.01 35.77
CA THR A 71 27.04 21.60 37.19
C THR A 71 28.47 21.35 37.66
N ASN A 72 29.34 20.87 36.75
CA ASN A 72 30.73 20.53 37.11
C ASN A 72 31.69 21.71 36.99
N GLN A 73 31.21 22.84 36.50
CA GLN A 73 32.00 24.08 36.48
C GLN A 73 31.79 24.87 37.76
#